data_c3ade897f1980a461b25ed9421a35a48
#
_entry.id   c3ade897f1980a461b25ed9421a35a48
#
_cell.length_a   1.000
_cell.length_b   1.000
_cell.length_c   1.000
_cell.angle_alpha   90.00
_cell.angle_beta   90.00
_cell.angle_gamma   90.00
#
_symmetry.space_group_name_H-M   'P 1'
#
loop_
_entity.id
_entity.type
_entity.pdbx_description
1 polymer ?
#
loop_
_entity_poly.entity_id
_entity_poly.type
_entity_poly.pdbx_seq_one_letter_code
_entity_poly.pdbx_strand_id
1 'polypeptide(L)'
;MRVSGYMTLGRNNYMYIDRNMVDDPYFRLSAEGNRGIYVPASTIGKDGTLDWMEGRKSTKVGRVLELVSEGKVNQFAFTVDGTWRYYKDGELSFSYTWNDTKDNTSYNGNVANSATLSQMVVDDPRDLSKMTYSNNQFRHKLVVYGSAPTFWGITVGARFSGIGGTRYSMIVNGNVNGDFVDSNDLAYVYDPNSSATPDYIREGINSILNNPDAEKSVKD
;
A
#
# COMPACT_ATOMS: atom_id res chain seq x y z
N MET A 1 -11.12 -32.65 7.27
CA MET A 1 -11.45 -31.23 7.10
C MET A 1 -11.09 -30.50 8.39
N ARG A 2 -10.39 -29.38 8.29
CA ARG A 2 -9.97 -28.53 9.43
C ARG A 2 -10.34 -27.08 9.12
N VAL A 3 -10.75 -26.34 10.15
CA VAL A 3 -11.04 -24.91 10.08
C VAL A 3 -10.19 -24.24 11.15
N SER A 4 -9.50 -23.17 10.80
CA SER A 4 -8.62 -22.42 11.70
C SER A 4 -8.85 -20.92 11.53
N GLY A 5 -8.92 -20.21 12.66
CA GLY A 5 -8.97 -18.75 12.70
C GLY A 5 -7.73 -18.21 13.39
N TYR A 6 -7.18 -17.12 12.87
CA TYR A 6 -6.02 -16.43 13.42
C TYR A 6 -6.33 -14.96 13.58
N MET A 7 -5.91 -14.40 14.71
CA MET A 7 -5.96 -12.97 14.97
C MET A 7 -4.61 -12.52 15.51
N THR A 8 -4.04 -11.50 14.88
CA THR A 8 -2.81 -10.87 15.35
C THR A 8 -3.07 -9.38 15.57
N LEU A 9 -2.78 -8.91 16.77
CA LEU A 9 -2.88 -7.50 17.13
C LEU A 9 -1.49 -7.01 17.56
N GLY A 10 -0.74 -6.46 16.61
CA GLY A 10 0.55 -5.82 16.88
C GLY A 10 0.35 -4.40 17.39
N ARG A 11 1.08 -4.02 18.41
CA ARG A 11 1.11 -2.68 18.99
C ARG A 11 2.55 -2.32 19.32
N ASN A 12 2.84 -1.02 19.31
CA ASN A 12 4.18 -0.52 19.63
C ASN A 12 5.28 -1.10 18.71
N ASN A 13 4.92 -1.41 17.46
CA ASN A 13 5.92 -1.77 16.47
C ASN A 13 6.77 -0.55 16.15
N TYR A 14 8.00 -0.79 15.71
CA TYR A 14 8.90 0.30 15.34
C TYR A 14 8.40 1.04 14.09
N MET A 15 8.62 2.33 14.10
CA MET A 15 8.38 3.24 12.98
C MET A 15 9.47 4.29 12.93
N TYR A 16 9.61 4.96 11.79
CA TYR A 16 10.58 6.03 11.61
C TYR A 16 9.88 7.31 11.21
N ILE A 17 10.24 8.42 11.85
CA ILE A 17 9.77 9.76 11.50
C ILE A 17 10.95 10.68 11.22
N ASP A 18 10.81 11.61 10.28
CA ASP A 18 11.85 12.58 9.97
C ASP A 18 11.73 13.81 10.89
N ARG A 19 12.67 13.99 11.78
CA ARG A 19 12.72 15.13 12.73
C ARG A 19 13.30 16.41 12.14
N ASN A 20 13.95 16.31 10.99
CA ASN A 20 14.50 17.50 10.33
C ASN A 20 13.50 18.19 9.38
N MET A 21 12.35 17.63 9.13
CA MET A 21 11.26 18.26 8.42
C MET A 21 10.66 19.40 9.26
N VAL A 22 10.30 20.53 8.64
CA VAL A 22 9.59 21.63 9.32
C VAL A 22 8.32 21.14 9.98
N ASP A 23 7.93 21.72 11.11
CA ASP A 23 6.82 21.17 11.90
C ASP A 23 5.46 21.40 11.23
N ASP A 24 5.24 22.58 10.68
CA ASP A 24 3.99 22.97 10.05
C ASP A 24 4.17 23.18 8.54
N PRO A 25 3.15 22.89 7.72
CA PRO A 25 3.20 23.20 6.30
C PRO A 25 3.18 24.73 6.09
N TYR A 26 3.92 25.21 5.11
CA TYR A 26 3.91 26.61 4.71
C TYR A 26 2.56 27.03 4.13
N PHE A 27 1.89 26.14 3.43
CA PHE A 27 0.54 26.33 2.91
C PHE A 27 -0.13 24.97 2.64
N ARG A 28 -1.42 25.02 2.28
CA ARG A 28 -2.20 23.82 1.99
C ARG A 28 -2.90 23.92 0.65
N LEU A 29 -2.93 22.81 -0.09
CA LEU A 29 -3.65 22.67 -1.35
C LEU A 29 -5.13 22.38 -1.07
N SER A 30 -5.97 23.40 -1.07
CA SER A 30 -7.42 23.25 -0.81
C SER A 30 -8.12 22.36 -1.82
N ALA A 31 -7.65 22.35 -3.08
CA ALA A 31 -8.16 21.51 -4.15
C ALA A 31 -7.82 20.01 -3.97
N GLU A 32 -6.82 19.68 -3.14
CA GLU A 32 -6.36 18.33 -2.87
C GLU A 32 -6.61 17.91 -1.42
N GLY A 33 -7.80 18.14 -0.90
CA GLY A 33 -8.17 17.72 0.45
C GLY A 33 -7.35 18.38 1.55
N ASN A 34 -6.86 19.60 1.33
CA ASN A 34 -5.96 20.34 2.23
C ASN A 34 -4.59 19.67 2.46
N ARG A 35 -4.03 19.02 1.45
CA ARG A 35 -2.66 18.49 1.49
C ARG A 35 -1.69 19.58 1.92
N GLY A 36 -0.86 19.31 2.92
CA GLY A 36 0.18 20.23 3.39
C GLY A 36 1.39 20.25 2.45
N ILE A 37 1.92 21.46 2.20
CA ILE A 37 3.15 21.67 1.45
C ILE A 37 4.20 22.26 2.40
N TYR A 38 5.31 21.55 2.53
CA TYR A 38 6.35 21.81 3.53
C TYR A 38 7.55 22.60 3.00
N VAL A 39 7.39 23.20 1.83
CA VAL A 39 8.35 24.17 1.27
C VAL A 39 7.64 25.50 1.02
N PRO A 40 8.36 26.65 1.09
CA PRO A 40 7.78 27.95 0.75
C PRO A 40 7.33 28.01 -0.72
N ALA A 41 6.19 28.62 -1.00
CA ALA A 41 5.67 28.75 -2.37
C ALA A 41 6.65 29.49 -3.29
N SER A 42 7.48 30.38 -2.75
CA SER A 42 8.51 31.14 -3.49
C SER A 42 9.66 30.26 -4.03
N THR A 43 9.82 29.04 -3.49
CA THR A 43 10.87 28.09 -3.90
C THR A 43 10.38 27.08 -4.92
N ILE A 44 9.09 27.10 -5.23
CA ILE A 44 8.48 26.23 -6.24
C ILE A 44 8.76 26.81 -7.63
N GLY A 45 9.42 26.01 -8.48
CA GLY A 45 9.69 26.39 -9.86
C GLY A 45 8.41 26.56 -10.69
N LYS A 46 8.50 27.26 -11.82
CA LYS A 46 7.37 27.43 -12.75
C LYS A 46 6.87 26.11 -13.36
N ASP A 47 7.71 25.11 -13.37
CA ASP A 47 7.44 23.74 -13.81
C ASP A 47 6.92 22.83 -12.69
N GLY A 48 6.69 23.40 -11.49
CA GLY A 48 6.23 22.66 -10.31
C GLY A 48 7.33 21.93 -9.55
N THR A 49 8.60 22.06 -9.92
CA THR A 49 9.71 21.47 -9.17
C THR A 49 9.85 22.12 -7.79
N LEU A 50 10.07 21.29 -6.77
CA LEU A 50 10.24 21.73 -5.40
C LEU A 50 11.72 21.70 -5.01
N ASP A 51 12.21 22.74 -4.31
CA ASP A 51 13.44 22.64 -3.56
C ASP A 51 13.14 22.07 -2.17
N TRP A 52 13.23 20.76 -2.04
CA TRP A 52 12.92 20.03 -0.81
C TRP A 52 13.88 20.37 0.35
N MET A 53 15.04 20.99 0.09
CA MET A 53 15.93 21.46 1.16
C MET A 53 15.29 22.59 1.97
N GLU A 54 14.42 23.36 1.36
CA GLU A 54 13.69 24.44 2.04
C GLU A 54 12.60 23.96 3.00
N GLY A 55 12.24 22.66 2.94
CA GLY A 55 11.37 21.98 3.89
C GLY A 55 12.07 21.48 5.15
N ARG A 56 13.35 21.84 5.37
CA ARG A 56 14.18 21.37 6.48
C ARG A 56 14.32 22.39 7.60
N LYS A 57 14.34 21.92 8.86
CA LYS A 57 14.73 22.74 10.02
C LYS A 57 16.20 23.17 9.93
N SER A 58 17.02 22.27 9.40
CA SER A 58 18.43 22.52 9.14
C SER A 58 18.82 22.01 7.76
N THR A 59 19.37 22.90 6.95
CA THR A 59 19.92 22.59 5.62
C THR A 59 21.33 21.98 5.67
N LYS A 60 21.93 21.88 6.87
CA LYS A 60 23.26 21.29 7.06
C LYS A 60 23.23 19.77 7.02
N VAL A 61 22.07 19.17 7.22
CA VAL A 61 21.86 17.72 7.22
C VAL A 61 20.61 17.38 6.41
N GLY A 62 20.57 16.19 5.86
CA GLY A 62 19.38 15.67 5.19
C GLY A 62 18.32 15.23 6.20
N ARG A 63 17.78 14.03 6.02
CA ARG A 63 16.79 13.46 6.92
C ARG A 63 17.41 13.07 8.25
N VAL A 64 16.70 13.31 9.34
CA VAL A 64 17.05 12.85 10.69
C VAL A 64 15.96 11.91 11.16
N LEU A 65 16.20 10.62 10.96
CA LEU A 65 15.22 9.58 11.24
C LEU A 65 15.25 9.18 12.71
N GLU A 66 14.15 9.40 13.40
CA GLU A 66 13.94 8.91 14.77
C GLU A 66 13.13 7.61 14.73
N LEU A 67 13.57 6.64 15.53
CA LEU A 67 12.84 5.41 15.79
C LEU A 67 11.80 5.64 16.89
N VAL A 68 10.53 5.43 16.57
CA VAL A 68 9.40 5.53 17.49
C VAL A 68 8.62 4.22 17.57
N SER A 69 7.85 4.02 18.64
CA SER A 69 7.09 2.79 18.91
C SER A 69 5.58 3.02 18.78
N GLU A 70 5.14 3.45 17.60
CA GLU A 70 3.73 3.79 17.34
C GLU A 70 3.08 2.89 16.28
N GLY A 71 3.83 1.93 15.75
CA GLY A 71 3.36 0.99 14.74
C GLY A 71 2.26 0.07 15.26
N LYS A 72 1.24 -0.15 14.41
CA LYS A 72 0.08 -0.97 14.69
C LYS A 72 -0.18 -1.93 13.53
N VAL A 73 -0.58 -3.15 13.86
CA VAL A 73 -1.03 -4.16 12.90
C VAL A 73 -2.27 -4.83 13.45
N ASN A 74 -3.29 -4.95 12.63
CA ASN A 74 -4.46 -5.80 12.88
C ASN A 74 -4.57 -6.79 11.72
N GLN A 75 -4.45 -8.08 12.02
CA GLN A 75 -4.59 -9.14 11.06
C GLN A 75 -5.64 -10.14 11.53
N PHE A 76 -6.54 -10.49 10.62
CA PHE A 76 -7.51 -11.56 10.78
C PHE A 76 -7.37 -12.52 9.62
N ALA A 77 -7.22 -13.80 9.89
CA ALA A 77 -7.16 -14.81 8.87
C ALA A 77 -8.04 -16.00 9.22
N PHE A 78 -8.65 -16.55 8.18
CA PHE A 78 -9.48 -17.74 8.27
C PHE A 78 -9.02 -18.75 7.22
N THR A 79 -8.75 -19.98 7.66
CA THR A 79 -8.28 -21.04 6.76
C THR A 79 -9.19 -22.24 6.86
N VAL A 80 -9.57 -22.76 5.72
CA VAL A 80 -10.25 -24.05 5.59
C VAL A 80 -9.35 -24.97 4.79
N ASP A 81 -9.06 -26.14 5.34
CA ASP A 81 -8.26 -27.15 4.69
C ASP A 81 -8.90 -28.53 4.82
N GLY A 82 -8.65 -29.38 3.84
CA GLY A 82 -9.15 -30.73 3.81
C GLY A 82 -8.33 -31.63 2.91
N THR A 83 -8.32 -32.89 3.27
CA THR A 83 -7.71 -33.96 2.47
C THR A 83 -8.75 -35.04 2.22
N TRP A 84 -8.87 -35.40 0.97
CA TRP A 84 -9.69 -36.51 0.54
C TRP A 84 -8.80 -37.61 -0.05
N ARG A 85 -8.89 -38.80 0.54
CA ARG A 85 -8.23 -40.01 0.05
C ARG A 85 -9.23 -40.82 -0.73
N TYR A 86 -8.86 -41.22 -1.92
CA TYR A 86 -9.72 -41.93 -2.83
C TYR A 86 -8.97 -43.07 -3.49
N TYR A 87 -9.70 -44.10 -3.87
CA TYR A 87 -9.23 -45.29 -4.53
C TYR A 87 -7.74 -45.63 -4.31
N LYS A 88 -7.47 -46.65 -3.47
CA LYS A 88 -6.13 -47.10 -3.05
C LYS A 88 -5.34 -45.97 -2.36
N ASP A 89 -4.35 -45.39 -3.06
CA ASP A 89 -3.37 -44.44 -2.59
C ASP A 89 -3.52 -43.02 -3.20
N GLY A 90 -4.61 -42.78 -3.92
CA GLY A 90 -4.92 -41.45 -4.44
C GLY A 90 -5.29 -40.47 -3.33
N GLU A 91 -4.77 -39.27 -3.43
CA GLU A 91 -5.03 -38.18 -2.46
C GLU A 91 -5.27 -36.86 -3.16
N LEU A 92 -6.24 -36.10 -2.67
CA LEU A 92 -6.49 -34.70 -3.06
C LEU A 92 -6.60 -33.86 -1.80
N SER A 93 -5.76 -32.87 -1.70
CA SER A 93 -5.76 -31.89 -0.61
C SER A 93 -6.04 -30.49 -1.14
N PHE A 94 -6.79 -29.70 -0.37
CA PHE A 94 -7.03 -28.30 -0.63
C PHE A 94 -6.84 -27.48 0.63
N SER A 95 -6.42 -26.25 0.47
CA SER A 95 -6.36 -25.24 1.53
C SER A 95 -6.76 -23.90 0.95
N TYR A 96 -7.74 -23.26 1.57
CA TYR A 96 -8.14 -21.90 1.24
C TYR A 96 -7.98 -21.01 2.46
N THR A 97 -7.29 -19.88 2.26
CA THR A 97 -7.11 -18.86 3.29
C THR A 97 -7.69 -17.53 2.82
N TRP A 98 -8.54 -16.95 3.64
CA TRP A 98 -8.93 -15.54 3.58
C TRP A 98 -8.15 -14.77 4.64
N ASN A 99 -7.64 -13.57 4.28
CA ASN A 99 -6.84 -12.73 5.15
C ASN A 99 -7.24 -11.26 5.00
N ASP A 100 -7.44 -10.58 6.12
CA ASP A 100 -7.63 -9.12 6.18
C ASP A 100 -6.59 -8.53 7.12
N THR A 101 -5.69 -7.71 6.56
CA THR A 101 -4.59 -7.10 7.31
C THR A 101 -4.61 -5.60 7.10
N LYS A 102 -4.61 -4.86 8.21
CA LYS A 102 -4.44 -3.41 8.23
C LYS A 102 -3.24 -3.06 9.09
N ASP A 103 -2.46 -2.11 8.65
CA ASP A 103 -1.34 -1.55 9.39
C ASP A 103 -1.18 -0.05 9.12
N ASN A 104 -0.27 0.58 9.83
CA ASN A 104 0.09 1.98 9.61
C ASN A 104 1.54 2.16 9.15
N THR A 105 2.23 1.09 8.79
CA THR A 105 3.63 1.14 8.37
C THR A 105 3.90 0.48 7.03
N SER A 106 3.43 -0.72 6.78
CA SER A 106 3.69 -1.49 5.54
C SER A 106 5.14 -1.41 5.02
N TYR A 107 6.11 -1.37 5.92
CA TYR A 107 7.52 -1.25 5.53
C TYR A 107 7.98 -2.45 4.68
N ASN A 108 8.69 -2.14 3.59
CA ASN A 108 9.25 -3.14 2.69
C ASN A 108 10.68 -3.56 3.06
N GLY A 109 11.22 -3.04 4.14
CA GLY A 109 12.57 -3.33 4.61
C GLY A 109 12.78 -2.96 6.07
N ASN A 110 13.92 -3.39 6.60
CA ASN A 110 14.32 -3.16 8.00
C ASN A 110 15.37 -2.04 8.15
N VAL A 111 15.79 -1.44 7.04
CA VAL A 111 16.72 -0.30 7.05
C VAL A 111 15.90 0.99 7.08
N ALA A 112 16.13 1.83 8.07
CA ALA A 112 15.36 3.04 8.33
C ALA A 112 15.16 3.92 7.09
N ASN A 113 16.23 4.21 6.36
CA ASN A 113 16.15 5.03 5.16
C ASN A 113 15.28 4.38 4.08
N SER A 114 15.52 3.12 3.75
CA SER A 114 14.75 2.41 2.71
C SER A 114 13.30 2.21 3.09
N ALA A 115 13.01 1.92 4.35
CA ALA A 115 11.65 1.75 4.85
C ALA A 115 10.81 3.03 4.65
N THR A 116 11.37 4.18 5.00
CA THR A 116 10.67 5.46 4.89
C THR A 116 10.55 6.00 3.46
N LEU A 117 11.43 5.61 2.54
CA LEU A 117 11.31 5.94 1.11
C LEU A 117 10.15 5.20 0.42
N SER A 118 9.68 4.09 0.98
CA SER A 118 8.59 3.30 0.40
C SER A 118 7.22 3.57 1.07
N GLN A 119 7.17 4.47 2.03
CA GLN A 119 5.94 4.77 2.75
C GLN A 119 5.11 5.81 1.98
N MET A 120 3.91 5.40 1.60
CA MET A 120 2.98 6.27 0.88
C MET A 120 2.36 7.29 1.82
N VAL A 121 2.25 8.53 1.35
CA VAL A 121 1.86 9.69 2.13
C VAL A 121 0.69 10.42 1.49
N VAL A 122 -0.27 10.84 2.31
CA VAL A 122 -1.41 11.68 1.87
C VAL A 122 -1.14 13.16 2.21
N ASP A 123 -0.67 13.43 3.41
CA ASP A 123 -0.45 14.79 3.96
C ASP A 123 0.88 14.85 4.70
N ASP A 124 0.89 14.68 6.02
CA ASP A 124 2.10 14.68 6.84
C ASP A 124 2.70 13.25 6.91
N PRO A 125 3.94 13.03 6.45
CA PRO A 125 4.59 11.73 6.54
C PRO A 125 4.87 11.27 7.99
N ARG A 126 4.72 12.15 8.95
CA ARG A 126 4.87 11.87 10.39
C ARG A 126 3.54 11.50 11.05
N ASP A 127 2.40 11.82 10.42
CA ASP A 127 1.07 11.39 10.91
C ASP A 127 0.78 9.95 10.47
N LEU A 128 1.23 9.02 11.28
CA LEU A 128 1.06 7.59 11.09
C LEU A 128 -0.08 7.04 11.97
N SER A 129 -1.01 7.87 12.36
CA SER A 129 -2.15 7.50 13.21
C SER A 129 -3.16 6.59 12.51
N LYS A 130 -3.31 6.72 11.20
CA LYS A 130 -4.31 6.02 10.39
C LYS A 130 -3.82 4.63 9.99
N MET A 131 -4.66 3.63 10.24
CA MET A 131 -4.45 2.27 9.75
C MET A 131 -5.16 2.10 8.41
N THR A 132 -4.42 1.64 7.43
CA THR A 132 -4.91 1.31 6.08
C THR A 132 -4.70 -0.17 5.77
N TYR A 133 -5.19 -0.63 4.63
CA TYR A 133 -4.87 -1.99 4.21
C TYR A 133 -3.37 -2.15 3.96
N SER A 134 -2.81 -3.20 4.54
CA SER A 134 -1.39 -3.51 4.39
C SER A 134 -1.01 -3.79 2.93
N ASN A 135 0.09 -3.22 2.48
CA ASN A 135 0.66 -3.53 1.16
C ASN A 135 1.12 -5.00 1.05
N ASN A 136 1.32 -5.66 2.19
CA ASN A 136 1.72 -7.07 2.27
C ASN A 136 0.53 -8.04 2.35
N GLN A 137 -0.70 -7.55 2.19
CA GLN A 137 -1.89 -8.37 2.27
C GLN A 137 -2.12 -9.15 0.97
N PHE A 138 -2.20 -10.47 1.08
CA PHE A 138 -2.83 -11.34 0.09
C PHE A 138 -4.19 -11.76 0.62
N ARG A 139 -5.26 -11.19 0.09
CA ARG A 139 -6.60 -11.42 0.65
C ARG A 139 -7.08 -12.85 0.49
N HIS A 140 -6.75 -13.48 -0.62
CA HIS A 140 -7.17 -14.83 -0.96
C HIS A 140 -5.97 -15.68 -1.37
N LYS A 141 -5.89 -16.88 -0.82
CA LYS A 141 -4.90 -17.88 -1.20
C LYS A 141 -5.58 -19.25 -1.30
N LEU A 142 -5.44 -19.89 -2.45
CA LEU A 142 -5.91 -21.25 -2.69
C LEU A 142 -4.73 -22.13 -3.06
N VAL A 143 -4.62 -23.24 -2.39
CA VAL A 143 -3.65 -24.29 -2.73
C VAL A 143 -4.42 -25.59 -2.89
N VAL A 144 -4.25 -26.25 -4.03
CA VAL A 144 -4.78 -27.57 -4.29
C VAL A 144 -3.63 -28.45 -4.76
N TYR A 145 -3.48 -29.61 -4.16
CA TYR A 145 -2.46 -30.57 -4.59
C TYR A 145 -2.98 -31.99 -4.38
N GLY A 146 -2.45 -32.91 -5.15
CA GLY A 146 -2.84 -34.28 -5.02
C GLY A 146 -2.03 -35.22 -5.92
N SER A 147 -2.26 -36.50 -5.73
CA SER A 147 -1.69 -37.59 -6.53
C SER A 147 -2.78 -38.53 -7.02
N ALA A 148 -2.65 -38.95 -8.26
CA ALA A 148 -3.45 -40.06 -8.78
C ALA A 148 -3.03 -41.36 -8.11
N PRO A 149 -3.92 -42.37 -8.06
CA PRO A 149 -3.54 -43.72 -7.66
C PRO A 149 -2.37 -44.23 -8.51
N THR A 150 -1.53 -45.04 -7.89
CA THR A 150 -0.40 -45.67 -8.58
C THR A 150 -0.88 -46.70 -9.60
N PHE A 151 -0.48 -46.52 -10.86
CA PHE A 151 -0.72 -47.46 -11.95
C PHE A 151 0.61 -47.91 -12.54
N TRP A 152 0.81 -49.22 -12.66
CA TRP A 152 2.06 -49.82 -13.18
C TRP A 152 3.35 -49.28 -12.51
N GLY A 153 3.28 -48.97 -11.23
CA GLY A 153 4.42 -48.42 -10.48
C GLY A 153 4.69 -46.95 -10.72
N ILE A 154 3.80 -46.22 -11.44
CA ILE A 154 3.92 -44.79 -11.70
C ILE A 154 2.83 -44.06 -10.92
N THR A 155 3.23 -43.05 -10.15
CA THR A 155 2.35 -42.09 -9.46
C THR A 155 2.52 -40.71 -10.09
N VAL A 156 1.42 -40.07 -10.48
CA VAL A 156 1.41 -38.71 -11.02
C VAL A 156 0.81 -37.79 -9.98
N GLY A 157 1.53 -36.72 -9.63
CA GLY A 157 1.07 -35.69 -8.74
C GLY A 157 0.99 -34.33 -9.43
N ALA A 158 0.10 -33.47 -8.96
CA ALA A 158 -0.05 -32.10 -9.42
C ALA A 158 -0.27 -31.15 -8.25
N ARG A 159 0.15 -29.90 -8.42
CA ARG A 159 -0.09 -28.81 -7.48
C ARG A 159 -0.54 -27.56 -8.24
N PHE A 160 -1.61 -26.95 -7.75
CA PHE A 160 -2.07 -25.62 -8.14
C PHE A 160 -1.94 -24.68 -6.96
N SER A 161 -1.47 -23.43 -7.20
CA SER A 161 -1.42 -22.37 -6.20
C SER A 161 -1.94 -21.08 -6.83
N GLY A 162 -3.05 -20.58 -6.32
CA GLY A 162 -3.63 -19.30 -6.68
C GLY A 162 -3.52 -18.33 -5.51
N ILE A 163 -3.02 -17.13 -5.77
CA ILE A 163 -2.87 -16.08 -4.77
C ILE A 163 -3.52 -14.82 -5.34
N GLY A 164 -4.41 -14.20 -4.58
CA GLY A 164 -4.99 -12.89 -4.92
C GLY A 164 -3.89 -11.84 -5.00
N GLY A 165 -4.06 -10.85 -5.89
CA GLY A 165 -3.12 -9.75 -6.02
C GLY A 165 -2.99 -8.94 -4.73
N THR A 166 -1.86 -8.27 -4.57
CA THR A 166 -1.66 -7.23 -3.56
C THR A 166 -2.40 -5.96 -3.97
N ARG A 167 -2.69 -5.13 -3.00
CA ARG A 167 -3.19 -3.78 -3.26
C ARG A 167 -2.05 -2.92 -3.81
N TYR A 168 -2.40 -1.98 -4.65
CA TYR A 168 -1.49 -0.95 -5.13
C TYR A 168 -2.15 0.42 -4.94
N SER A 169 -1.34 1.45 -4.91
CA SER A 169 -1.79 2.84 -4.84
C SER A 169 -1.14 3.61 -5.98
N MET A 170 -1.87 4.54 -6.56
CA MET A 170 -1.32 5.48 -7.52
C MET A 170 -0.55 6.56 -6.76
N ILE A 171 0.68 6.78 -7.16
CA ILE A 171 1.55 7.80 -6.59
C ILE A 171 1.94 8.79 -7.68
N VAL A 172 2.25 10.01 -7.28
CA VAL A 172 2.79 11.03 -8.17
C VAL A 172 4.28 10.75 -8.37
N ASN A 173 4.75 10.84 -9.60
CA ASN A 173 6.18 10.76 -9.89
C ASN A 173 6.84 12.11 -9.58
N GLY A 174 7.53 12.17 -8.46
CA GLY A 174 8.14 13.38 -7.91
C GLY A 174 7.75 13.59 -6.46
N ASN A 175 8.05 14.75 -5.92
CA ASN A 175 7.77 15.15 -4.55
C ASN A 175 6.74 16.27 -4.58
N VAL A 176 5.51 16.02 -4.12
CA VAL A 176 4.41 17.01 -4.13
C VAL A 176 4.40 17.83 -2.85
N ASN A 177 4.65 17.19 -1.71
CA ASN A 177 4.50 17.81 -0.40
C ASN A 177 5.79 18.47 0.14
N GLY A 178 6.95 18.21 -0.48
CA GLY A 178 8.24 18.75 -0.04
C GLY A 178 8.86 18.02 1.15
N ASP A 179 8.53 16.75 1.37
CA ASP A 179 8.97 15.97 2.52
C ASP A 179 10.37 15.32 2.36
N PHE A 180 11.09 15.59 1.28
CA PHE A 180 12.38 14.98 0.93
C PHE A 180 12.30 13.58 0.31
N VAL A 181 11.12 13.08 0.01
CA VAL A 181 10.96 11.75 -0.58
C VAL A 181 10.27 11.88 -1.93
N ASP A 182 10.90 11.37 -2.98
CA ASP A 182 10.29 11.31 -4.30
C ASP A 182 9.40 10.08 -4.43
N SER A 183 8.29 10.24 -5.15
CA SER A 183 7.42 9.14 -5.53
C SER A 183 6.81 8.36 -4.34
N ASN A 184 6.48 9.08 -3.27
CA ASN A 184 5.73 8.55 -2.13
C ASN A 184 4.35 9.21 -1.94
N ASP A 185 4.14 10.37 -2.55
CA ASP A 185 2.88 11.09 -2.45
C ASP A 185 1.76 10.37 -3.20
N LEU A 186 0.67 10.07 -2.50
CA LEU A 186 -0.51 9.50 -3.13
C LEU A 186 -1.15 10.50 -4.09
N ALA A 187 -1.48 10.04 -5.29
CA ALA A 187 -2.24 10.83 -6.23
C ALA A 187 -3.61 11.18 -5.63
N TYR A 188 -3.99 12.45 -5.71
CA TYR A 188 -5.32 12.88 -5.29
C TYR A 188 -6.36 12.48 -6.34
N VAL A 189 -7.38 11.77 -5.91
CA VAL A 189 -8.48 11.36 -6.79
C VAL A 189 -9.62 12.39 -6.66
N TYR A 190 -9.82 13.15 -7.71
CA TYR A 190 -10.88 14.14 -7.78
C TYR A 190 -12.23 13.50 -8.06
N ASP A 191 -13.29 13.97 -7.39
CA ASP A 191 -14.65 13.60 -7.75
C ASP A 191 -15.09 14.41 -9.00
N PRO A 192 -15.36 13.76 -10.15
CA PRO A 192 -15.78 14.46 -11.35
C PRO A 192 -17.11 15.19 -11.22
N ASN A 193 -17.94 14.83 -10.24
CA ASN A 193 -19.23 15.46 -9.97
C ASN A 193 -19.12 16.65 -9.01
N SER A 194 -17.98 16.85 -8.37
CA SER A 194 -17.77 17.96 -7.45
C SER A 194 -17.59 19.28 -8.20
N SER A 195 -18.26 20.34 -7.74
CA SER A 195 -18.05 21.70 -8.26
C SER A 195 -16.65 22.25 -7.96
N ALA A 196 -15.95 21.67 -6.99
CA ALA A 196 -14.58 22.04 -6.64
C ALA A 196 -13.54 21.43 -7.57
N THR A 197 -13.90 20.46 -8.41
CA THR A 197 -13.00 19.83 -9.36
C THR A 197 -12.76 20.75 -10.55
N PRO A 198 -11.50 21.13 -10.84
CA PRO A 198 -11.17 21.93 -12.02
C PRO A 198 -11.66 21.28 -13.32
N ASP A 199 -12.15 22.09 -14.27
CA ASP A 199 -12.78 21.59 -15.49
C ASP A 199 -11.83 20.70 -16.33
N TYR A 200 -10.57 21.08 -16.47
CA TYR A 200 -9.58 20.28 -17.19
C TYR A 200 -9.32 18.90 -16.59
N ILE A 201 -9.41 18.78 -15.23
CA ILE A 201 -9.30 17.49 -14.55
C ILE A 201 -10.57 16.67 -14.77
N ARG A 202 -11.74 17.31 -14.67
CA ARG A 202 -13.03 16.67 -14.93
C ARG A 202 -13.10 16.08 -16.34
N GLU A 203 -12.65 16.83 -17.33
CA GLU A 203 -12.58 16.38 -18.73
C GLU A 203 -11.64 15.16 -18.87
N GLY A 204 -10.46 15.22 -18.24
CA GLY A 204 -9.51 14.11 -18.21
C GLY A 204 -10.10 12.84 -17.59
N ILE A 205 -10.75 12.96 -16.43
CA ILE A 205 -11.41 11.83 -15.76
C ILE A 205 -12.51 11.25 -16.64
N ASN A 206 -13.38 12.10 -17.20
CA ASN A 206 -14.47 11.66 -18.08
C ASN A 206 -13.93 10.97 -19.35
N SER A 207 -12.82 11.42 -19.88
CA SER A 207 -12.15 10.77 -21.00
C SER A 207 -11.73 9.33 -20.67
N ILE A 208 -11.19 9.11 -19.46
CA ILE A 208 -10.80 7.77 -18.99
C ILE A 208 -12.05 6.90 -18.75
N LEU A 209 -13.04 7.43 -18.05
CA LEU A 209 -14.26 6.69 -17.73
C LEU A 209 -15.03 6.24 -18.97
N ASN A 210 -15.05 7.08 -20.02
CA ASN A 210 -15.74 6.81 -21.26
C ASN A 210 -14.89 6.03 -22.29
N ASN A 211 -13.61 5.81 -22.02
CA ASN A 211 -12.75 5.05 -22.92
C ASN A 211 -13.12 3.56 -22.86
N PRO A 212 -13.55 2.94 -23.97
CA PRO A 212 -13.90 1.51 -23.98
C PRO A 212 -12.69 0.60 -23.69
N ASP A 213 -11.48 1.05 -24.03
CA ASP A 213 -10.26 0.28 -23.89
C ASP A 213 -9.62 0.41 -22.50
N ALA A 214 -10.14 1.31 -21.65
CA ALA A 214 -9.65 1.44 -20.28
C ALA A 214 -10.09 0.24 -19.43
N GLU A 215 -9.15 -0.35 -18.69
CA GLU A 215 -9.43 -1.46 -17.81
C GLU A 215 -10.46 -1.09 -16.72
N LYS A 216 -11.29 -2.07 -16.36
CA LYS A 216 -12.33 -1.87 -15.34
C LYS A 216 -11.76 -1.38 -14.02
N SER A 217 -10.60 -1.90 -13.61
CA SER A 217 -9.90 -1.52 -12.37
C SER A 217 -9.46 -0.04 -12.31
N VAL A 218 -9.43 0.63 -13.45
CA VAL A 218 -9.11 2.07 -13.53
C VAL A 218 -10.38 2.92 -13.50
N LYS A 219 -11.54 2.32 -13.83
CA LYS A 219 -12.85 3.01 -13.82
C LYS A 219 -13.58 2.90 -12.49
N ASP A 220 -13.31 1.84 -11.72
CA ASP A 220 -13.90 1.58 -10.39
C ASP A 220 -13.14 2.33 -9.28
#